data_d683b96f42062a3a63d46f61e4e404f9
#
_entry.id   d683b96f42062a3a63d46f61e4e404f9
#
_cell.length_a   1.000
_cell.length_b   1.000
_cell.length_c   1.000
_cell.angle_alpha   90.00
_cell.angle_beta   90.00
_cell.angle_gamma   90.00
#
_symmetry.space_group_name_H-M   'P 1'
#
loop_
_entity.id
_entity.type
_entity.pdbx_description
1 polymer ?
#
loop_
_entity_poly.entity_id
_entity_poly.type
_entity_poly.pdbx_seq_one_letter_code
_entity_poly.pdbx_strand_id
1 'polypeptide(L)'
;MADSGQTPEGPEPAAKRDTPGPNRRTFLAAGMSGIAVLATPGELVFKYKERVKYRTAEAGAATGFKFFTQSEARLITAMAERIFPSDDGTPGATDAHVVNYIDGQLHGPWGQGQREYRSGPFLKPASTGHGWQYDLTPAEAYRKALPQFESYVTKKYGKSFEKLSPTNQDAALTTLEGG
;
A
#
# COMPACT_ATOMS: atom_id res chain seq x y z
N MET A 1 -68.45 51.47 -15.53
CA MET A 1 -68.41 50.02 -15.74
C MET A 1 -66.94 49.68 -16.00
N ALA A 2 -66.26 49.22 -15.00
CA ALA A 2 -64.89 48.77 -15.08
C ALA A 2 -64.86 47.33 -14.52
N ASP A 3 -64.56 46.45 -15.42
CA ASP A 3 -64.42 45.02 -15.16
C ASP A 3 -63.03 44.79 -14.54
N SER A 4 -63.01 44.27 -13.34
CA SER A 4 -61.78 43.90 -12.59
C SER A 4 -61.44 42.44 -12.90
N GLY A 5 -60.60 42.23 -13.91
CA GLY A 5 -60.02 40.92 -14.20
C GLY A 5 -59.06 40.47 -13.11
N GLN A 6 -59.48 39.49 -12.34
CA GLN A 6 -58.60 38.73 -11.45
C GLN A 6 -57.82 37.72 -12.25
N THR A 7 -56.48 37.87 -12.24
CA THR A 7 -55.55 36.89 -12.75
C THR A 7 -55.43 35.74 -11.71
N PRO A 8 -55.56 34.46 -12.11
CA PRO A 8 -55.34 33.36 -11.16
C PRO A 8 -53.87 33.20 -10.83
N GLU A 9 -53.62 33.25 -9.53
CA GLU A 9 -52.33 32.98 -8.94
C GLU A 9 -51.91 31.53 -9.19
N GLY A 10 -50.81 31.35 -9.89
CA GLY A 10 -50.28 30.03 -10.20
C GLY A 10 -49.71 29.36 -8.94
N PRO A 11 -49.62 28.03 -8.88
CA PRO A 11 -49.17 27.32 -7.71
C PRO A 11 -47.75 27.68 -7.35
N GLU A 12 -47.52 27.98 -6.07
CA GLU A 12 -46.27 28.28 -5.44
C GLU A 12 -45.23 27.16 -5.68
N PRO A 13 -43.99 27.45 -6.09
CA PRO A 13 -43.01 26.42 -6.31
C PRO A 13 -42.62 25.73 -4.98
N ALA A 14 -42.83 24.41 -4.94
CA ALA A 14 -42.50 23.57 -3.81
C ALA A 14 -41.08 23.82 -3.31
N ALA A 15 -40.93 24.16 -2.04
CA ALA A 15 -39.66 24.35 -1.37
C ALA A 15 -38.71 23.15 -1.62
N LYS A 16 -37.57 23.40 -2.26
CA LYS A 16 -36.47 22.44 -2.36
C LYS A 16 -36.06 22.03 -0.97
N ARG A 17 -36.34 20.79 -0.59
CA ARG A 17 -35.75 20.18 0.60
C ARG A 17 -34.24 20.05 0.34
N ASP A 18 -33.45 20.87 1.01
CA ASP A 18 -32.00 20.69 1.10
C ASP A 18 -31.73 19.40 1.87
N THR A 19 -31.66 18.29 1.15
CA THR A 19 -31.06 17.07 1.69
C THR A 19 -29.56 17.29 1.71
N PRO A 20 -28.90 17.31 2.88
CA PRO A 20 -27.46 17.43 2.97
C PRO A 20 -26.83 16.28 2.15
N GLY A 21 -26.02 16.64 1.16
CA GLY A 21 -25.28 15.67 0.35
C GLY A 21 -24.42 14.74 1.20
N PRO A 22 -24.12 13.53 0.75
CA PRO A 22 -23.33 12.56 1.49
C PRO A 22 -21.98 13.19 1.85
N ASN A 23 -21.64 13.20 3.15
CA ASN A 23 -20.36 13.68 3.61
C ASN A 23 -19.23 12.71 3.15
N ARG A 24 -17.96 13.15 3.20
CA ARG A 24 -16.79 12.34 2.76
C ARG A 24 -16.75 10.97 3.43
N ARG A 25 -17.17 10.86 4.69
CA ARG A 25 -17.18 9.57 5.42
C ARG A 25 -18.25 8.63 4.85
N THR A 26 -19.43 9.15 4.51
CA THR A 26 -20.52 8.36 3.90
C THR A 26 -20.13 7.94 2.47
N PHE A 27 -19.46 8.80 1.71
CA PHE A 27 -18.96 8.47 0.36
C PHE A 27 -17.89 7.37 0.39
N LEU A 28 -16.93 7.45 1.32
CA LEU A 28 -15.90 6.42 1.48
C LEU A 28 -16.51 5.10 1.96
N ALA A 29 -17.48 5.13 2.87
CA ALA A 29 -18.20 3.94 3.32
C ALA A 29 -19.03 3.29 2.19
N ALA A 30 -19.65 4.08 1.33
CA ALA A 30 -20.43 3.60 0.19
C ALA A 30 -19.55 3.12 -0.98
N GLY A 31 -18.39 3.76 -1.19
CA GLY A 31 -17.44 3.37 -2.26
C GLY A 31 -16.69 2.07 -1.99
N MET A 32 -16.60 1.63 -0.73
CA MET A 32 -15.96 0.38 -0.34
C MET A 32 -16.89 -0.85 -0.34
N SER A 33 -18.18 -0.68 -0.50
CA SER A 33 -19.13 -1.80 -0.51
C SER A 33 -20.32 -1.51 -1.39
N GLY A 34 -20.38 -2.18 -2.52
CA GLY A 34 -21.59 -2.29 -3.34
C GLY A 34 -22.70 -3.13 -2.65
N ILE A 35 -22.83 -3.08 -1.33
CA ILE A 35 -23.84 -3.77 -0.53
C ILE A 35 -24.32 -2.78 0.52
N ALA A 36 -25.62 -2.45 0.48
CA ALA A 36 -26.29 -1.72 1.53
C ALA A 36 -26.17 -2.48 2.85
N VAL A 37 -25.44 -1.93 3.81
CA VAL A 37 -25.13 -2.63 5.06
C VAL A 37 -25.90 -1.99 6.20
N LEU A 38 -26.88 -2.73 6.69
CA LEU A 38 -27.34 -2.70 8.08
C LEU A 38 -26.52 -3.73 8.89
N ALA A 39 -25.19 -3.67 8.79
CA ALA A 39 -24.33 -4.57 9.54
C ALA A 39 -23.85 -3.89 10.82
N THR A 40 -23.89 -4.61 11.93
CA THR A 40 -23.30 -4.16 13.19
C THR A 40 -21.78 -4.02 13.04
N PRO A 41 -21.09 -3.17 13.82
CA PRO A 41 -19.64 -3.00 13.74
C PRO A 41 -18.85 -4.32 13.79
N GLY A 42 -19.34 -5.31 14.54
CA GLY A 42 -18.73 -6.65 14.64
C GLY A 42 -18.81 -7.46 13.34
N GLU A 43 -19.91 -7.37 12.61
CA GLU A 43 -20.07 -8.08 11.32
C GLU A 43 -19.18 -7.48 10.22
N LEU A 44 -18.95 -6.17 10.21
CA LEU A 44 -18.04 -5.51 9.30
C LEU A 44 -16.60 -5.99 9.50
N VAL A 45 -16.15 -6.09 10.74
CA VAL A 45 -14.81 -6.61 11.08
C VAL A 45 -14.68 -8.09 10.67
N PHE A 46 -15.71 -8.91 10.92
CA PHE A 46 -15.69 -10.32 10.53
C PHE A 46 -15.63 -10.50 9.01
N LYS A 47 -16.46 -9.79 8.24
CA LYS A 47 -16.43 -9.82 6.76
C LYS A 47 -15.14 -9.26 6.18
N TYR A 48 -14.51 -8.28 6.82
CA TYR A 48 -13.20 -7.77 6.41
C TYR A 48 -12.11 -8.85 6.61
N LYS A 49 -12.10 -9.51 7.77
CA LYS A 49 -11.16 -10.62 8.05
C LYS A 49 -11.31 -11.78 7.06
N GLU A 50 -12.53 -12.16 6.71
CA GLU A 50 -12.77 -13.19 5.69
C GLU A 50 -12.30 -12.75 4.30
N ARG A 51 -12.59 -11.52 3.88
CA ARG A 51 -12.11 -10.99 2.58
C ARG A 51 -10.58 -10.95 2.48
N VAL A 52 -9.90 -10.55 3.54
CA VAL A 52 -8.43 -10.58 3.59
C VAL A 52 -7.95 -12.02 3.45
N LYS A 53 -8.56 -12.97 4.16
CA LYS A 53 -8.23 -14.39 4.09
C LYS A 53 -8.40 -14.97 2.67
N TYR A 54 -9.46 -14.62 1.96
CA TYR A 54 -9.68 -15.05 0.57
C TYR A 54 -8.66 -14.44 -0.40
N ARG A 55 -8.37 -13.15 -0.30
CA ARG A 55 -7.36 -12.50 -1.15
C ARG A 55 -5.96 -13.03 -0.91
N THR A 56 -5.62 -13.33 0.33
CA THR A 56 -4.31 -13.91 0.67
C THR A 56 -4.20 -15.36 0.18
N ALA A 57 -5.27 -16.14 0.23
CA ALA A 57 -5.29 -17.51 -0.30
C ALA A 57 -5.11 -17.55 -1.83
N GLU A 58 -5.76 -16.63 -2.56
CA GLU A 58 -5.60 -16.53 -4.01
C GLU A 58 -4.23 -15.99 -4.43
N ALA A 59 -3.66 -15.02 -3.68
CA ALA A 59 -2.33 -14.49 -3.95
C ALA A 59 -1.22 -15.52 -3.67
N GLY A 60 -1.43 -16.45 -2.72
CA GLY A 60 -0.48 -17.52 -2.38
C GLY A 60 -0.38 -18.64 -3.43
N ALA A 61 -1.31 -18.68 -4.38
CA ALA A 61 -1.30 -19.68 -5.45
C ALA A 61 -0.35 -19.34 -6.63
N ALA A 62 0.26 -18.16 -6.64
CA ALA A 62 1.24 -17.79 -7.67
C ALA A 62 2.57 -18.52 -7.41
N THR A 63 2.77 -19.60 -8.14
CA THR A 63 3.98 -20.44 -8.09
C THR A 63 5.18 -19.68 -8.67
N GLY A 64 6.02 -19.15 -7.79
CA GLY A 64 7.32 -18.57 -8.13
C GLY A 64 7.32 -17.03 -8.19
N PHE A 65 8.44 -16.47 -7.79
CA PHE A 65 8.73 -15.04 -7.92
C PHE A 65 9.17 -14.72 -9.35
N LYS A 66 8.80 -13.55 -9.86
CA LYS A 66 9.15 -13.08 -11.21
C LYS A 66 10.41 -12.21 -11.21
N PHE A 67 10.62 -11.50 -10.12
CA PHE A 67 11.76 -10.64 -9.91
C PHE A 67 12.76 -11.24 -8.92
N PHE A 68 12.33 -11.61 -7.72
CA PHE A 68 13.21 -12.11 -6.69
C PHE A 68 13.69 -13.55 -6.93
N THR A 69 14.94 -13.81 -6.59
CA THR A 69 15.41 -15.18 -6.30
C THR A 69 14.80 -15.68 -4.99
N GLN A 70 14.84 -16.99 -4.75
CA GLN A 70 14.34 -17.57 -3.50
C GLN A 70 15.05 -17.03 -2.24
N SER A 71 16.34 -16.72 -2.34
CA SER A 71 17.09 -16.12 -1.23
C SER A 71 16.68 -14.67 -0.97
N GLU A 72 16.57 -13.87 -2.02
CA GLU A 72 16.09 -12.48 -1.91
C GLU A 72 14.67 -12.41 -1.37
N ALA A 73 13.78 -13.29 -1.82
CA ALA A 73 12.42 -13.37 -1.32
C ALA A 73 12.35 -13.68 0.18
N ARG A 74 13.19 -14.64 0.65
CA ARG A 74 13.29 -14.92 2.11
C ARG A 74 13.79 -13.72 2.89
N LEU A 75 14.82 -13.04 2.40
CA LEU A 75 15.35 -11.82 3.01
C LEU A 75 14.27 -10.74 3.12
N ILE A 76 13.59 -10.42 2.01
CA ILE A 76 12.54 -9.40 1.98
C ILE A 76 11.35 -9.80 2.87
N THR A 77 10.96 -11.08 2.89
CA THR A 77 9.90 -11.56 3.79
C THR A 77 10.29 -11.34 5.25
N ALA A 78 11.51 -11.69 5.65
CA ALA A 78 11.97 -11.49 7.02
C ALA A 78 12.07 -10.00 7.41
N MET A 79 12.51 -9.13 6.49
CA MET A 79 12.53 -7.68 6.70
C MET A 79 11.12 -7.12 6.85
N ALA A 80 10.20 -7.49 5.96
CA ALA A 80 8.83 -7.02 5.98
C ALA A 80 8.09 -7.47 7.25
N GLU A 81 8.26 -8.74 7.67
CA GLU A 81 7.68 -9.26 8.92
C GLU A 81 8.26 -8.57 10.16
N ARG A 82 9.53 -8.16 10.12
CA ARG A 82 10.13 -7.41 11.22
C ARG A 82 9.58 -5.99 11.33
N ILE A 83 9.28 -5.35 10.20
CA ILE A 83 8.69 -3.99 10.14
C ILE A 83 7.21 -4.03 10.50
N PHE A 84 6.49 -5.04 10.06
CA PHE A 84 5.05 -5.20 10.26
C PHE A 84 4.75 -6.62 10.71
N PRO A 85 4.97 -6.92 12.01
CA PRO A 85 4.72 -8.25 12.57
C PRO A 85 3.23 -8.54 12.71
N SER A 86 2.88 -9.82 12.72
CA SER A 86 1.55 -10.26 13.14
C SER A 86 1.36 -10.02 14.64
N ASP A 87 0.18 -9.57 15.04
CA ASP A 87 -0.23 -9.42 16.42
C ASP A 87 -1.65 -10.01 16.65
N ASP A 88 -2.14 -9.95 17.90
CA ASP A 88 -3.43 -10.53 18.29
C ASP A 88 -4.59 -9.97 17.44
N GLY A 89 -4.87 -10.66 16.35
CA GLY A 89 -6.00 -10.38 15.45
C GLY A 89 -5.67 -9.56 14.21
N THR A 90 -4.41 -9.15 14.02
CA THR A 90 -3.95 -8.44 12.80
C THR A 90 -2.92 -9.30 12.06
N PRO A 91 -3.14 -9.60 10.76
CA PRO A 91 -2.16 -10.34 9.97
C PRO A 91 -0.89 -9.52 9.76
N GLY A 92 0.28 -10.16 9.87
CA GLY A 92 1.57 -9.55 9.56
C GLY A 92 1.86 -9.47 8.06
N ALA A 93 3.05 -8.99 7.72
CA ALA A 93 3.48 -8.83 6.34
C ALA A 93 3.53 -10.16 5.58
N THR A 94 3.89 -11.25 6.25
CA THR A 94 3.93 -12.60 5.68
C THR A 94 2.52 -13.08 5.32
N ASP A 95 1.56 -12.92 6.24
CA ASP A 95 0.17 -13.30 6.03
C ASP A 95 -0.50 -12.45 4.93
N ALA A 96 -0.09 -11.19 4.82
CA ALA A 96 -0.55 -10.27 3.78
C ALA A 96 0.15 -10.50 2.42
N HIS A 97 1.06 -11.46 2.32
CA HIS A 97 1.86 -11.74 1.10
C HIS A 97 2.57 -10.49 0.53
N VAL A 98 3.11 -9.64 1.39
CA VAL A 98 3.76 -8.38 1.00
C VAL A 98 4.90 -8.62 0.01
N VAL A 99 5.67 -9.70 0.16
CA VAL A 99 6.76 -10.05 -0.75
C VAL A 99 6.26 -10.29 -2.19
N ASN A 100 5.09 -10.92 -2.36
CA ASN A 100 4.51 -11.15 -3.70
C ASN A 100 4.08 -9.84 -4.36
N TYR A 101 3.56 -8.90 -3.56
CA TYR A 101 3.23 -7.57 -4.05
C TYR A 101 4.49 -6.82 -4.52
N ILE A 102 5.54 -6.79 -3.70
CA ILE A 102 6.80 -6.13 -4.04
C ILE A 102 7.43 -6.76 -5.29
N ASP A 103 7.45 -8.10 -5.37
CA ASP A 103 7.93 -8.85 -6.54
C ASP A 103 7.22 -8.42 -7.82
N GLY A 104 5.88 -8.37 -7.77
CA GLY A 104 5.05 -7.94 -8.89
C GLY A 104 5.30 -6.49 -9.30
N GLN A 105 5.48 -5.58 -8.35
CA GLN A 105 5.78 -4.18 -8.62
C GLN A 105 7.16 -4.00 -9.27
N LEU A 106 8.19 -4.67 -8.74
CA LEU A 106 9.55 -4.61 -9.28
C LEU A 106 9.67 -5.26 -10.67
N HIS A 107 8.92 -6.33 -10.92
CA HIS A 107 8.85 -6.95 -12.25
C HIS A 107 8.08 -6.09 -13.26
N GLY A 108 7.10 -5.32 -12.78
CA GLY A 108 6.16 -4.55 -13.60
C GLY A 108 6.71 -3.20 -14.08
N PRO A 109 5.83 -2.37 -14.69
CA PRO A 109 6.19 -1.07 -15.26
C PRO A 109 6.81 -0.09 -14.25
N TRP A 110 6.37 -0.13 -12.98
CA TRP A 110 6.95 0.71 -11.94
C TRP A 110 8.42 0.34 -11.66
N GLY A 111 8.71 -0.94 -11.52
CA GLY A 111 10.08 -1.41 -11.31
C GLY A 111 11.03 -1.02 -12.45
N GLN A 112 10.50 -0.92 -13.67
CA GLN A 112 11.24 -0.50 -14.86
C GLN A 112 11.29 1.03 -15.04
N GLY A 113 10.71 1.82 -14.12
CA GLY A 113 10.70 3.27 -14.17
C GLY A 113 9.86 3.88 -15.31
N GLN A 114 8.91 3.12 -15.89
CA GLN A 114 8.17 3.56 -17.09
C GLN A 114 7.25 4.77 -16.86
N ARG A 115 6.90 5.08 -15.60
CA ARG A 115 6.04 6.22 -15.25
C ARG A 115 6.79 7.34 -14.53
N GLU A 116 8.11 7.25 -14.49
CA GLU A 116 8.95 8.23 -13.83
C GLU A 116 9.64 9.12 -14.87
N TYR A 117 9.73 10.41 -14.58
CA TYR A 117 10.52 11.32 -15.40
C TYR A 117 12.01 11.11 -15.07
N ARG A 118 12.73 10.45 -15.99
CA ARG A 118 14.12 10.02 -15.77
C ARG A 118 15.11 10.62 -16.76
N SER A 119 14.78 11.76 -17.34
CA SER A 119 15.58 12.35 -18.42
C SER A 119 16.80 13.13 -17.92
N GLY A 120 17.19 13.05 -16.64
CA GLY A 120 18.37 13.76 -16.14
C GLY A 120 18.45 15.24 -16.51
N PRO A 121 19.43 15.97 -16.05
CA PRO A 121 20.53 15.55 -15.17
C PRO A 121 20.08 15.25 -13.73
N PHE A 122 20.67 14.21 -13.13
CA PHE A 122 20.42 13.87 -11.72
C PHE A 122 21.30 14.71 -10.83
N LEU A 123 20.70 15.57 -10.02
CA LEU A 123 21.42 16.51 -9.16
C LEU A 123 21.75 15.86 -7.81
N LYS A 124 23.01 15.90 -7.42
CA LYS A 124 23.50 15.45 -6.11
C LYS A 124 24.37 16.55 -5.49
N PRO A 125 24.05 17.00 -4.26
CA PRO A 125 22.89 16.66 -3.43
C PRO A 125 21.62 17.38 -3.91
N ALA A 126 20.49 16.68 -3.96
CA ALA A 126 19.19 17.30 -4.18
C ALA A 126 18.50 17.53 -2.84
N SER A 127 17.65 18.57 -2.75
CA SER A 127 16.82 18.75 -1.56
C SER A 127 15.75 17.66 -1.49
N THR A 128 15.29 17.32 -0.27
CA THR A 128 14.27 16.30 -0.03
C THR A 128 12.95 16.56 -0.76
N GLY A 129 12.68 17.80 -1.17
CA GLY A 129 11.49 18.19 -1.92
C GLY A 129 11.53 17.85 -3.42
N HIS A 130 12.67 17.43 -3.96
CA HIS A 130 12.82 17.13 -5.40
C HIS A 130 12.56 15.67 -5.75
N GLY A 131 12.15 14.84 -4.79
CA GLY A 131 11.88 13.41 -5.00
C GLY A 131 13.13 12.58 -5.30
N TRP A 132 12.92 11.43 -5.93
CA TRP A 132 13.96 10.45 -6.25
C TRP A 132 14.95 10.97 -7.29
N GLN A 133 16.21 11.14 -6.91
CA GLN A 133 17.28 11.68 -7.75
C GLN A 133 18.37 10.64 -8.07
N TYR A 134 18.00 9.38 -8.20
CA TYR A 134 18.89 8.31 -8.63
C TYR A 134 18.74 8.01 -10.11
N ASP A 135 19.84 7.67 -10.76
CA ASP A 135 19.91 7.19 -12.14
C ASP A 135 19.46 5.74 -12.31
N LEU A 136 19.21 5.03 -11.20
CA LEU A 136 18.72 3.65 -11.17
C LEU A 136 17.20 3.60 -11.13
N THR A 137 16.62 2.66 -11.89
CA THR A 137 15.20 2.29 -11.71
C THR A 137 15.00 1.60 -10.37
N PRO A 138 13.75 1.51 -9.84
CA PRO A 138 13.48 0.76 -8.62
C PRO A 138 14.00 -0.69 -8.68
N ALA A 139 13.81 -1.39 -9.80
CA ALA A 139 14.31 -2.75 -9.98
C ALA A 139 15.85 -2.82 -9.92
N GLU A 140 16.56 -1.91 -10.59
CA GLU A 140 18.03 -1.83 -10.55
C GLU A 140 18.54 -1.50 -9.16
N ALA A 141 17.86 -0.58 -8.44
CA ALA A 141 18.23 -0.23 -7.08
C ALA A 141 18.13 -1.45 -6.15
N TYR A 142 17.06 -2.23 -6.23
CA TYR A 142 16.92 -3.47 -5.45
C TYR A 142 17.97 -4.50 -5.80
N ARG A 143 18.27 -4.72 -7.10
CA ARG A 143 19.32 -5.64 -7.54
C ARG A 143 20.70 -5.26 -7.00
N LYS A 144 20.96 -3.97 -6.88
CA LYS A 144 22.22 -3.47 -6.33
C LYS A 144 22.26 -3.52 -4.80
N ALA A 145 21.17 -3.15 -4.14
CA ALA A 145 21.12 -3.00 -2.69
C ALA A 145 21.06 -4.35 -1.94
N LEU A 146 20.28 -5.32 -2.42
CA LEU A 146 20.09 -6.59 -1.70
C LEU A 146 21.40 -7.36 -1.44
N PRO A 147 22.28 -7.59 -2.42
CA PRO A 147 23.57 -8.26 -2.18
C PRO A 147 24.48 -7.47 -1.23
N GLN A 148 24.44 -6.14 -1.29
CA GLN A 148 25.22 -5.27 -0.40
C GLN A 148 24.74 -5.40 1.04
N PHE A 149 23.41 -5.39 1.25
CA PHE A 149 22.83 -5.57 2.57
C PHE A 149 23.12 -6.96 3.14
N GLU A 150 22.96 -8.03 2.36
CA GLU A 150 23.32 -9.39 2.80
C GLU A 150 24.81 -9.50 3.19
N SER A 151 25.69 -8.90 2.39
CA SER A 151 27.12 -8.85 2.69
C SER A 151 27.42 -8.09 3.97
N TYR A 152 26.77 -6.93 4.18
CA TYR A 152 26.91 -6.15 5.40
C TYR A 152 26.46 -6.96 6.64
N VAL A 153 25.28 -7.56 6.58
CA VAL A 153 24.73 -8.36 7.69
C VAL A 153 25.63 -9.55 8.00
N THR A 154 26.07 -10.28 7.00
CA THR A 154 26.94 -11.43 7.18
C THR A 154 28.29 -11.05 7.77
N LYS A 155 28.89 -9.94 7.31
CA LYS A 155 30.18 -9.44 7.86
C LYS A 155 30.03 -8.97 9.30
N LYS A 156 28.94 -8.31 9.65
CA LYS A 156 28.74 -7.72 10.97
C LYS A 156 28.29 -8.74 12.02
N TYR A 157 27.41 -9.67 11.64
CA TYR A 157 26.76 -10.58 12.58
C TYR A 157 27.14 -12.07 12.39
N GLY A 158 27.84 -12.42 11.33
CA GLY A 158 28.24 -13.79 11.02
C GLY A 158 27.10 -14.72 10.59
N LYS A 159 25.90 -14.17 10.34
CA LYS A 159 24.69 -14.91 9.98
C LYS A 159 23.87 -14.15 8.95
N SER A 160 22.98 -14.85 8.23
CA SER A 160 21.99 -14.20 7.37
C SER A 160 20.93 -13.47 8.21
N PHE A 161 20.28 -12.47 7.64
CA PHE A 161 19.33 -11.59 8.33
C PHE A 161 18.19 -12.36 9.02
N GLU A 162 17.60 -13.36 8.36
CA GLU A 162 16.49 -14.16 8.89
C GLU A 162 16.89 -15.00 10.13
N LYS A 163 18.21 -15.19 10.36
CA LYS A 163 18.75 -15.94 11.51
C LYS A 163 19.23 -15.05 12.65
N LEU A 164 19.07 -13.74 12.51
CA LEU A 164 19.42 -12.78 13.57
C LEU A 164 18.35 -12.77 14.66
N SER A 165 18.76 -12.37 15.87
CA SER A 165 17.81 -12.01 16.92
C SER A 165 17.01 -10.78 16.53
N PRO A 166 15.77 -10.59 17.05
CA PRO A 166 14.95 -9.41 16.79
C PRO A 166 15.71 -8.10 16.99
N THR A 167 16.47 -7.96 18.06
CA THR A 167 17.28 -6.77 18.36
C THR A 167 18.32 -6.48 17.27
N ASN A 168 19.00 -7.53 16.77
CA ASN A 168 19.98 -7.38 15.69
C ASN A 168 19.35 -7.10 14.34
N GLN A 169 18.15 -7.62 14.09
CA GLN A 169 17.34 -7.27 12.90
C GLN A 169 16.99 -5.79 12.92
N ASP A 170 16.50 -5.27 14.05
CA ASP A 170 16.20 -3.84 14.23
C ASP A 170 17.43 -2.97 14.01
N ALA A 171 18.55 -3.33 14.62
CA ALA A 171 19.80 -2.57 14.46
C ALA A 171 20.32 -2.58 13.02
N ALA A 172 20.11 -3.68 12.27
CA ALA A 172 20.47 -3.76 10.87
C ALA A 172 19.56 -2.90 10.00
N LEU A 173 18.25 -2.91 10.25
CA LEU A 173 17.25 -2.07 9.55
C LEU A 173 17.47 -0.58 9.81
N THR A 174 17.72 -0.18 11.06
CA THR A 174 18.05 1.21 11.43
C THR A 174 19.31 1.70 10.72
N THR A 175 20.31 0.84 10.55
CA THR A 175 21.50 1.21 9.78
C THR A 175 21.19 1.43 8.30
N LEU A 176 20.27 0.66 7.74
CA LEU A 176 19.82 0.83 6.34
C LEU A 176 19.06 2.15 6.14
N GLU A 177 18.26 2.56 7.14
CA GLU A 177 17.45 3.78 7.10
C GLU A 177 18.31 5.05 7.24
N GLY A 178 19.38 5.00 8.02
CA GLY A 178 20.24 6.14 8.30
C GLY A 178 21.43 6.31 7.34
N GLY A 179 21.55 5.48 6.28
CA GLY A 179 22.66 5.42 5.33
C GLY A 179 22.51 6.31 4.08
#